data_681cca90cf353d23f55fcc41cf5712e9
#
_entry.id   681cca90cf353d23f55fcc41cf5712e9
#
_cell.length_a   1.000
_cell.length_b   1.000
_cell.length_c   1.000
_cell.angle_alpha   90.00
_cell.angle_beta   90.00
_cell.angle_gamma   90.00
#
_symmetry.space_group_name_H-M   'P 1'
#
loop_
_entity.id
_entity.type
_entity.pdbx_description
1 polymer ?
#
loop_
_entity_poly.entity_id
_entity_poly.type
_entity_poly.pdbx_seq_one_letter_code
_entity_poly.pdbx_strand_id
1 'polypeptide(L)'
;MSTTVSYKRHRFPPEIITHAVWLYVRFNLSLREVEEMLLNRGVDVSYETIRRWAAKFAPQIARNLRRRQARPGDIWHLDEVVVTISRRKFWLWRAVDQNGLVLEEILQSRRDKRAAKRLLKALIKRFGLPKRIVTDKLRSYGAAKREVASGLEHRSHKGLNNRAENSHLPFRKRERCMQGFRSPGGLQRFVACHTAIRNRFSVPASRRSANATRYHRIEAFDAWKGAASI
;
A
#
# COMPACT_ATOMS: atom_id res chain seq x y z
N MET A 1 -6.56 0.65 20.33
CA MET A 1 -6.24 -0.75 20.65
C MET A 1 -5.99 -1.50 19.37
N SER A 2 -5.00 -2.39 19.30
CA SER A 2 -4.77 -3.29 18.17
C SER A 2 -5.87 -4.37 18.16
N THR A 3 -6.41 -4.70 17.00
CA THR A 3 -7.39 -5.79 16.89
C THR A 3 -6.63 -7.10 16.85
N THR A 4 -6.87 -8.00 17.82
CA THR A 4 -6.24 -9.33 17.84
C THR A 4 -6.63 -10.13 16.59
N VAL A 5 -5.64 -10.66 15.88
CA VAL A 5 -5.87 -11.56 14.74
C VAL A 5 -6.08 -12.97 15.28
N SER A 6 -7.22 -13.59 14.97
CA SER A 6 -7.55 -14.93 15.45
C SER A 6 -7.31 -15.98 14.37
N TYR A 7 -6.47 -16.96 14.70
CA TYR A 7 -6.13 -18.12 13.87
C TYR A 7 -6.87 -19.41 14.30
N LYS A 8 -7.85 -19.28 15.20
CA LYS A 8 -8.64 -20.43 15.67
C LYS A 8 -9.21 -21.23 14.51
N ARG A 9 -9.25 -22.54 14.62
CA ARG A 9 -9.75 -23.50 13.63
C ARG A 9 -8.95 -23.55 12.31
N HIS A 10 -7.70 -23.09 12.31
CA HIS A 10 -6.77 -23.33 11.22
C HIS A 10 -5.83 -24.49 11.57
N ARG A 11 -5.57 -25.39 10.60
CA ARG A 11 -4.69 -26.56 10.76
C ARG A 11 -3.24 -26.14 11.03
N PHE A 12 -2.79 -25.06 10.38
CA PHE A 12 -1.39 -24.62 10.47
C PHE A 12 -1.19 -23.58 11.56
N PRO A 13 0.00 -23.57 12.19
CA PRO A 13 0.37 -22.55 13.19
C PRO A 13 0.29 -21.12 12.62
N PRO A 14 0.02 -20.12 13.47
CA PRO A 14 -0.05 -18.72 13.07
C PRO A 14 1.19 -18.22 12.32
N GLU A 15 2.37 -18.69 12.73
CA GLU A 15 3.67 -18.33 12.15
C GLU A 15 3.75 -18.74 10.67
N ILE A 16 3.30 -19.95 10.32
CA ILE A 16 3.28 -20.45 8.95
C ILE A 16 2.28 -19.64 8.12
N ILE A 17 1.08 -19.43 8.65
CA ILE A 17 0.03 -18.67 7.97
C ILE A 17 0.51 -17.25 7.67
N THR A 18 1.07 -16.58 8.67
CA THR A 18 1.51 -15.19 8.53
C THR A 18 2.74 -15.06 7.66
N HIS A 19 3.63 -16.05 7.66
CA HIS A 19 4.79 -16.10 6.78
C HIS A 19 4.35 -16.24 5.32
N ALA A 20 3.42 -17.15 5.01
CA ALA A 20 2.86 -17.30 3.66
C ALA A 20 2.19 -16.01 3.18
N VAL A 21 1.39 -15.36 4.04
CA VAL A 21 0.74 -14.08 3.73
C VAL A 21 1.77 -12.99 3.47
N TRP A 22 2.83 -12.90 4.28
CA TRP A 22 3.91 -11.94 4.11
C TRP A 22 4.66 -12.15 2.79
N LEU A 23 5.07 -13.37 2.47
CA LEU A 23 5.73 -13.72 1.20
C LEU A 23 4.87 -13.24 0.02
N TYR A 24 3.60 -13.64 -0.01
CA TYR A 24 2.71 -13.32 -1.10
C TYR A 24 2.45 -11.82 -1.26
N VAL A 25 2.22 -11.08 -0.19
CA VAL A 25 1.89 -9.65 -0.29
C VAL A 25 3.13 -8.77 -0.45
N ARG A 26 4.25 -9.16 0.16
CA ARG A 26 5.48 -8.35 0.16
C ARG A 26 6.30 -8.47 -1.12
N PHE A 27 6.38 -9.67 -1.67
CA PHE A 27 7.22 -9.96 -2.85
C PHE A 27 6.39 -10.13 -4.12
N ASN A 28 7.08 -10.12 -5.28
CA ASN A 28 6.43 -10.35 -6.56
C ASN A 28 6.31 -11.87 -6.85
N LEU A 29 5.81 -12.63 -5.89
CA LEU A 29 5.61 -14.07 -5.99
C LEU A 29 4.17 -14.39 -6.36
N SER A 30 3.98 -15.37 -7.22
CA SER A 30 2.67 -16.00 -7.43
C SER A 30 2.29 -16.86 -6.21
N LEU A 31 1.04 -17.26 -6.12
CA LEU A 31 0.60 -18.18 -5.05
C LEU A 31 1.28 -19.54 -5.16
N ARG A 32 1.57 -20.01 -6.39
CA ARG A 32 2.25 -21.30 -6.64
C ARG A 32 3.73 -21.24 -6.23
N GLU A 33 4.42 -20.15 -6.51
CA GLU A 33 5.80 -19.97 -6.03
C GLU A 33 5.86 -19.94 -4.50
N VAL A 34 4.87 -19.35 -3.81
CA VAL A 34 4.81 -19.41 -2.34
C VAL A 34 4.53 -20.83 -1.85
N GLU A 35 3.65 -21.57 -2.51
CA GLU A 35 3.40 -23.01 -2.26
C GLU A 35 4.69 -23.82 -2.36
N GLU A 36 5.43 -23.66 -3.47
CA GLU A 36 6.70 -24.36 -3.71
C GLU A 36 7.75 -24.01 -2.65
N MET A 37 7.88 -22.74 -2.28
CA MET A 37 8.81 -22.28 -1.22
C MET A 37 8.48 -22.87 0.15
N LEU A 38 7.20 -23.09 0.45
CA LEU A 38 6.76 -23.73 1.70
C LEU A 38 6.97 -25.24 1.66
N LEU A 39 6.66 -25.87 0.53
CA LEU A 39 6.87 -27.31 0.32
C LEU A 39 8.35 -27.67 0.48
N ASN A 40 9.28 -26.88 -0.06
CA ASN A 40 10.74 -27.06 0.13
C ASN A 40 11.17 -27.03 1.61
N ARG A 41 10.34 -26.43 2.49
CA ARG A 41 10.54 -26.39 3.96
C ARG A 41 9.71 -27.43 4.71
N GLY A 42 9.17 -28.44 4.03
CA GLY A 42 8.34 -29.49 4.63
C GLY A 42 6.93 -29.01 5.01
N VAL A 43 6.48 -27.88 4.50
CA VAL A 43 5.12 -27.38 4.76
C VAL A 43 4.24 -27.63 3.53
N ASP A 44 3.50 -28.73 3.55
CA ASP A 44 2.55 -29.09 2.49
C ASP A 44 1.24 -28.31 2.65
N VAL A 45 1.11 -27.23 1.87
CA VAL A 45 -0.07 -26.35 1.84
C VAL A 45 -0.37 -25.88 0.43
N SER A 46 -1.60 -26.05 -0.04
CA SER A 46 -1.98 -25.67 -1.40
C SER A 46 -2.04 -24.14 -1.60
N TYR A 47 -1.74 -23.71 -2.85
CA TYR A 47 -1.85 -22.30 -3.25
C TYR A 47 -3.25 -21.71 -3.01
N GLU A 48 -4.29 -22.52 -3.08
CA GLU A 48 -5.66 -22.08 -2.78
C GLU A 48 -5.85 -21.77 -1.30
N THR A 49 -5.24 -22.56 -0.42
CA THR A 49 -5.22 -22.28 1.03
C THR A 49 -4.47 -21.00 1.32
N ILE A 50 -3.31 -20.76 0.68
CA ILE A 50 -2.54 -19.52 0.78
C ILE A 50 -3.38 -18.33 0.29
N ARG A 51 -4.12 -18.48 -0.80
CA ARG A 51 -5.05 -17.46 -1.31
C ARG A 51 -6.11 -17.09 -0.27
N ARG A 52 -6.71 -18.08 0.39
CA ARG A 52 -7.72 -17.89 1.45
C ARG A 52 -7.10 -17.18 2.66
N TRP A 53 -5.91 -17.57 3.07
CA TRP A 53 -5.18 -16.90 4.16
C TRP A 53 -4.89 -15.44 3.83
N ALA A 54 -4.38 -15.16 2.64
CA ALA A 54 -4.12 -13.80 2.21
C ALA A 54 -5.40 -12.95 2.19
N ALA A 55 -6.51 -13.49 1.69
CA ALA A 55 -7.79 -12.78 1.67
C ALA A 55 -8.34 -12.51 3.08
N LYS A 56 -8.16 -13.43 4.02
CA LYS A 56 -8.68 -13.33 5.41
C LYS A 56 -7.78 -12.48 6.30
N PHE A 57 -6.49 -12.76 6.33
CA PHE A 57 -5.57 -12.21 7.34
C PHE A 57 -4.85 -10.94 6.90
N ALA A 58 -4.49 -10.79 5.59
CA ALA A 58 -3.78 -9.61 5.14
C ALA A 58 -4.49 -8.29 5.45
N PRO A 59 -5.83 -8.14 5.29
CA PRO A 59 -6.53 -6.91 5.65
C PRO A 59 -6.48 -6.58 7.15
N GLN A 60 -6.52 -7.60 8.01
CA GLN A 60 -6.48 -7.42 9.46
C GLN A 60 -5.10 -6.95 9.90
N ILE A 61 -4.05 -7.64 9.45
CA ILE A 61 -2.66 -7.29 9.72
C ILE A 61 -2.33 -5.90 9.16
N ALA A 62 -2.74 -5.59 7.92
CA ALA A 62 -2.54 -4.29 7.31
C ALA A 62 -3.19 -3.15 8.11
N ARG A 63 -4.38 -3.37 8.67
CA ARG A 63 -5.06 -2.41 9.54
C ARG A 63 -4.24 -2.15 10.81
N ASN A 64 -3.71 -3.19 11.45
CA ASN A 64 -2.87 -3.08 12.63
C ASN A 64 -1.55 -2.36 12.33
N LEU A 65 -0.90 -2.66 11.19
CA LEU A 65 0.31 -1.96 10.75
C LEU A 65 0.07 -0.46 10.52
N ARG A 66 -1.06 -0.10 9.89
CA ARG A 66 -1.41 1.31 9.62
C ARG A 66 -1.61 2.13 10.89
N ARG A 67 -2.14 1.53 11.96
CA ARG A 67 -2.33 2.21 13.24
C ARG A 67 -1.00 2.55 13.93
N ARG A 68 0.06 1.81 13.60
CA ARG A 68 1.43 2.00 14.14
C ARG A 68 2.33 2.77 13.17
N GLN A 69 1.76 3.35 12.11
CA GLN A 69 2.53 4.12 11.14
C GLN A 69 2.94 5.47 11.75
N ALA A 70 4.21 5.86 11.49
CA ALA A 70 4.69 7.18 11.87
C ALA A 70 3.89 8.31 11.18
N ARG A 71 3.92 9.51 11.73
CA ARG A 71 3.35 10.68 11.09
C ARG A 71 4.02 10.91 9.73
N PRO A 72 3.23 11.24 8.68
CA PRO A 72 3.79 11.58 7.39
C PRO A 72 4.54 12.91 7.46
N GLY A 73 5.43 13.13 6.51
CA GLY A 73 6.00 14.45 6.32
C GLY A 73 5.00 15.45 5.74
N ASP A 74 5.34 16.73 5.79
CA ASP A 74 4.44 17.86 5.50
C ASP A 74 4.29 18.20 4.01
N ILE A 75 5.04 17.53 3.12
CA ILE A 75 4.93 17.73 1.67
C ILE A 75 4.38 16.47 1.04
N TRP A 76 3.21 16.59 0.40
CA TRP A 76 2.56 15.46 -0.25
C TRP A 76 2.62 15.57 -1.76
N HIS A 77 3.00 14.48 -2.40
CA HIS A 77 3.02 14.32 -3.85
C HIS A 77 1.82 13.46 -4.27
N LEU A 78 1.00 13.96 -5.17
CA LEU A 78 -0.22 13.29 -5.61
C LEU A 78 -0.11 12.95 -7.09
N ASP A 79 -0.55 11.76 -7.44
CA ASP A 79 -0.57 11.28 -8.82
C ASP A 79 -1.65 10.21 -9.00
N GLU A 80 -2.04 9.95 -10.25
CA GLU A 80 -2.94 8.85 -10.57
C GLU A 80 -2.45 8.05 -11.75
N VAL A 81 -2.73 6.76 -11.71
CA VAL A 81 -2.34 5.81 -12.75
C VAL A 81 -3.53 5.00 -13.23
N VAL A 82 -3.63 4.81 -14.55
CA VAL A 82 -4.69 3.99 -15.16
C VAL A 82 -4.47 2.52 -14.81
N VAL A 83 -5.54 1.84 -14.42
CA VAL A 83 -5.59 0.38 -14.24
C VAL A 83 -6.77 -0.16 -15.04
N THR A 84 -6.53 -1.21 -15.82
CA THR A 84 -7.60 -1.88 -16.56
C THR A 84 -8.08 -3.11 -15.79
N ILE A 85 -9.39 -3.19 -15.52
CA ILE A 85 -10.03 -4.31 -14.83
C ILE A 85 -11.22 -4.77 -15.69
N SER A 86 -11.22 -6.02 -16.12
CA SER A 86 -12.29 -6.57 -16.97
C SER A 86 -12.60 -5.65 -18.17
N ARG A 87 -11.57 -5.23 -18.90
CA ARG A 87 -11.61 -4.32 -20.07
C ARG A 87 -12.12 -2.91 -19.77
N ARG A 88 -12.36 -2.52 -18.51
CA ARG A 88 -12.77 -1.17 -18.10
C ARG A 88 -11.61 -0.42 -17.47
N LYS A 89 -11.45 0.87 -17.78
CA LYS A 89 -10.42 1.74 -17.22
C LYS A 89 -10.87 2.29 -15.87
N PHE A 90 -9.96 2.26 -14.90
CA PHE A 90 -10.06 2.89 -13.59
C PHE A 90 -8.79 3.69 -13.33
N TRP A 91 -8.83 4.58 -12.37
CA TRP A 91 -7.69 5.39 -11.94
C TRP A 91 -7.39 5.11 -10.49
N LEU A 92 -6.15 4.67 -10.23
CA LEU A 92 -5.63 4.52 -8.88
C LEU A 92 -4.98 5.84 -8.48
N TRP A 93 -5.70 6.63 -7.71
CA TRP A 93 -5.25 7.89 -7.14
C TRP A 93 -4.40 7.61 -5.91
N ARG A 94 -3.19 8.17 -5.87
CA ARG A 94 -2.21 7.92 -4.82
C ARG A 94 -1.62 9.22 -4.31
N ALA A 95 -1.35 9.26 -3.00
CA ALA A 95 -0.55 10.29 -2.36
C ALA A 95 0.63 9.67 -1.64
N VAL A 96 1.80 10.28 -1.77
CA VAL A 96 3.02 9.93 -1.03
C VAL A 96 3.60 11.17 -0.37
N ASP A 97 4.31 11.00 0.76
CA ASP A 97 5.04 12.10 1.36
C ASP A 97 6.42 12.34 0.70
N GLN A 98 7.14 13.35 1.17
CA GLN A 98 8.50 13.64 0.69
C GLN A 98 9.51 12.52 0.93
N ASN A 99 9.21 11.54 1.78
CA ASN A 99 10.06 10.37 2.04
C ASN A 99 9.68 9.16 1.18
N GLY A 100 8.61 9.27 0.38
CA GLY A 100 8.08 8.20 -0.46
C GLY A 100 7.16 7.23 0.29
N LEU A 101 6.73 7.58 1.50
CA LEU A 101 5.73 6.86 2.26
C LEU A 101 4.37 7.05 1.58
N VAL A 102 3.71 5.98 1.20
CA VAL A 102 2.36 6.05 0.62
C VAL A 102 1.35 6.36 1.72
N LEU A 103 0.66 7.47 1.57
CA LEU A 103 -0.30 7.99 2.56
C LEU A 103 -1.69 7.42 2.34
N GLU A 104 -2.16 7.47 1.09
CA GLU A 104 -3.49 7.00 0.72
C GLU A 104 -3.51 6.54 -0.74
N GLU A 105 -4.41 5.56 -1.03
CA GLU A 105 -4.67 5.05 -2.36
C GLU A 105 -6.17 4.79 -2.53
N ILE A 106 -6.77 5.43 -3.53
CA ILE A 106 -8.20 5.29 -3.80
C ILE A 106 -8.40 4.96 -5.29
N LEU A 107 -9.01 3.81 -5.56
CA LEU A 107 -9.42 3.45 -6.90
C LEU A 107 -10.73 4.14 -7.25
N GLN A 108 -10.78 4.78 -8.41
CA GLN A 108 -11.96 5.50 -8.87
C GLN A 108 -12.22 5.25 -10.36
N SER A 109 -13.48 5.31 -10.76
CA SER A 109 -13.89 5.10 -12.15
C SER A 109 -13.68 6.32 -13.05
N ARG A 110 -13.42 7.49 -12.46
CA ARG A 110 -13.27 8.75 -13.19
C ARG A 110 -11.98 9.48 -12.80
N ARG A 111 -11.45 10.24 -13.77
CA ARG A 111 -10.30 11.16 -13.59
C ARG A 111 -10.81 12.59 -13.60
N ASP A 112 -11.50 12.99 -12.54
CA ASP A 112 -12.17 14.28 -12.45
C ASP A 112 -11.91 15.00 -11.11
N LYS A 113 -12.44 16.22 -10.97
CA LYS A 113 -12.37 17.03 -9.74
C LYS A 113 -12.96 16.30 -8.53
N ARG A 114 -14.04 15.52 -8.70
CA ARG A 114 -14.67 14.81 -7.59
C ARG A 114 -13.75 13.72 -7.03
N ALA A 115 -13.03 13.04 -7.92
CA ALA A 115 -12.04 12.04 -7.56
C ALA A 115 -10.86 12.65 -6.80
N ALA A 116 -10.28 13.74 -7.29
CA ALA A 116 -9.22 14.49 -6.61
C ALA A 116 -9.68 15.01 -5.23
N LYS A 117 -10.90 15.54 -5.16
CA LYS A 117 -11.50 16.01 -3.91
C LYS A 117 -11.65 14.90 -2.86
N ARG A 118 -12.06 13.69 -3.30
CA ARG A 118 -12.18 12.52 -2.41
C ARG A 118 -10.83 12.15 -1.80
N LEU A 119 -9.76 12.12 -2.62
CA LEU A 119 -8.41 11.83 -2.15
C LEU A 119 -7.95 12.89 -1.14
N LEU A 120 -8.06 14.18 -1.46
CA LEU A 120 -7.64 15.28 -0.58
C LEU A 120 -8.41 15.27 0.75
N LYS A 121 -9.74 15.07 0.73
CA LYS A 121 -10.55 14.97 1.95
C LYS A 121 -10.12 13.79 2.83
N ALA A 122 -9.84 12.62 2.24
CA ALA A 122 -9.38 11.45 2.99
C ALA A 122 -8.04 11.70 3.67
N LEU A 123 -7.11 12.33 2.95
CA LEU A 123 -5.78 12.69 3.47
C LEU A 123 -5.88 13.70 4.62
N ILE A 124 -6.60 14.80 4.42
CA ILE A 124 -6.74 15.87 5.42
C ILE A 124 -7.46 15.36 6.67
N LYS A 125 -8.51 14.55 6.49
CA LYS A 125 -9.23 13.94 7.63
C LYS A 125 -8.31 13.06 8.48
N ARG A 126 -7.36 12.37 7.85
CA ARG A 126 -6.50 11.40 8.54
C ARG A 126 -5.24 12.03 9.13
N PHE A 127 -4.64 13.00 8.44
CA PHE A 127 -3.31 13.50 8.76
C PHE A 127 -3.26 15.00 9.08
N GLY A 128 -4.36 15.72 8.91
CA GLY A 128 -4.39 17.18 8.98
C GLY A 128 -3.95 17.82 7.65
N LEU A 129 -3.78 19.14 7.67
CA LEU A 129 -3.31 19.89 6.51
C LEU A 129 -1.79 19.75 6.38
N PRO A 130 -1.26 19.44 5.18
CA PRO A 130 0.17 19.49 4.92
C PRO A 130 0.62 20.93 4.70
N LYS A 131 1.92 21.17 4.77
CA LYS A 131 2.52 22.46 4.36
C LYS A 131 2.31 22.72 2.87
N ARG A 132 2.40 21.66 2.05
CA ARG A 132 2.36 21.77 0.58
C ARG A 132 1.87 20.48 -0.07
N ILE A 133 1.18 20.64 -1.21
CA ILE A 133 0.96 19.55 -2.16
C ILE A 133 1.72 19.81 -3.46
N VAL A 134 2.22 18.74 -4.07
CA VAL A 134 2.88 18.71 -5.38
C VAL A 134 2.09 17.77 -6.28
N THR A 135 1.76 18.21 -7.49
CA THR A 135 1.04 17.40 -8.48
C THR A 135 1.62 17.61 -9.86
N ASP A 136 1.24 16.77 -10.81
CA ASP A 136 1.36 17.09 -12.23
C ASP A 136 0.44 18.28 -12.62
N LYS A 137 0.37 18.58 -13.92
CA LYS A 137 -0.46 19.68 -14.46
C LYS A 137 -1.96 19.35 -14.55
N LEU A 138 -2.44 18.28 -13.90
CA LEU A 138 -3.86 17.92 -13.95
C LEU A 138 -4.72 18.98 -13.25
N ARG A 139 -5.59 19.63 -14.02
CA ARG A 139 -6.48 20.73 -13.54
C ARG A 139 -7.39 20.32 -12.38
N SER A 140 -7.72 19.04 -12.28
CA SER A 140 -8.59 18.49 -11.22
C SER A 140 -8.04 18.72 -9.81
N TYR A 141 -6.72 18.66 -9.62
CA TYR A 141 -6.10 18.90 -8.31
C TYR A 141 -6.24 20.34 -7.86
N GLY A 142 -5.95 21.30 -8.76
CA GLY A 142 -6.10 22.73 -8.45
C GLY A 142 -7.55 23.10 -8.13
N ALA A 143 -8.51 22.56 -8.89
CA ALA A 143 -9.93 22.79 -8.65
C ALA A 143 -10.40 22.15 -7.33
N ALA A 144 -9.95 20.94 -7.01
CA ALA A 144 -10.28 20.25 -5.76
C ALA A 144 -9.67 20.96 -4.55
N LYS A 145 -8.42 21.43 -4.67
CA LYS A 145 -7.70 22.19 -3.62
C LYS A 145 -8.43 23.46 -3.24
N ARG A 146 -8.91 24.26 -4.23
CA ARG A 146 -9.65 25.50 -3.94
C ARG A 146 -10.90 25.26 -3.09
N GLU A 147 -11.56 24.11 -3.26
CA GLU A 147 -12.78 23.78 -2.50
C GLU A 147 -12.52 23.14 -1.13
N VAL A 148 -11.39 22.43 -0.96
CA VAL A 148 -11.12 21.64 0.25
C VAL A 148 -10.17 22.35 1.20
N ALA A 149 -9.20 23.10 0.66
CA ALA A 149 -8.15 23.76 1.42
C ALA A 149 -7.62 24.96 0.61
N SER A 150 -8.35 26.07 0.54
CA SER A 150 -8.02 27.23 -0.29
C SER A 150 -6.63 27.82 -0.01
N GLY A 151 -6.22 27.91 1.27
CA GLY A 151 -4.93 28.42 1.71
C GLY A 151 -3.74 27.46 1.55
N LEU A 152 -3.96 26.20 1.14
CA LEU A 152 -2.88 25.23 1.01
C LEU A 152 -1.93 25.59 -0.15
N GLU A 153 -0.62 25.57 0.05
CA GLU A 153 0.36 25.75 -1.02
C GLU A 153 0.28 24.59 -2.02
N HIS A 154 0.19 24.92 -3.32
CA HIS A 154 0.12 23.92 -4.38
C HIS A 154 1.14 24.23 -5.48
N ARG A 155 2.05 23.29 -5.70
CA ARG A 155 2.99 23.33 -6.83
C ARG A 155 2.56 22.33 -7.90
N SER A 156 2.19 22.86 -9.06
CA SER A 156 1.76 22.06 -10.20
C SER A 156 2.83 22.13 -11.30
N HIS A 157 3.69 21.10 -11.36
CA HIS A 157 4.76 21.04 -12.36
C HIS A 157 5.14 19.58 -12.63
N LYS A 158 5.23 19.20 -13.92
CA LYS A 158 5.52 17.82 -14.35
C LYS A 158 6.82 17.28 -13.75
N GLY A 159 7.92 18.06 -13.80
CA GLY A 159 9.24 17.62 -13.32
C GLY A 159 9.38 17.54 -11.79
N LEU A 160 8.42 18.05 -11.00
CA LEU A 160 8.48 18.00 -9.54
C LEU A 160 7.77 16.77 -8.95
N ASN A 161 7.02 16.01 -9.76
CA ASN A 161 6.17 14.93 -9.28
C ASN A 161 6.75 13.51 -9.45
N ASN A 162 8.02 13.39 -9.88
CA ASN A 162 8.72 12.09 -10.08
C ASN A 162 8.59 11.14 -8.88
N ARG A 163 8.46 11.70 -7.67
CA ARG A 163 8.31 10.92 -6.44
C ARG A 163 6.99 10.14 -6.42
N ALA A 164 5.90 10.78 -6.79
CA ALA A 164 4.60 10.11 -6.90
C ALA A 164 4.59 9.13 -8.08
N GLU A 165 5.12 9.52 -9.25
CA GLU A 165 5.22 8.66 -10.42
C GLU A 165 6.02 7.38 -10.11
N ASN A 166 7.21 7.51 -9.51
CA ASN A 166 8.05 6.35 -9.13
C ASN A 166 7.39 5.47 -8.07
N SER A 167 6.50 6.02 -7.26
CA SER A 167 5.79 5.26 -6.23
C SER A 167 4.86 4.20 -6.82
N HIS A 168 4.43 4.35 -8.07
CA HIS A 168 3.60 3.37 -8.77
C HIS A 168 4.37 2.15 -9.29
N LEU A 169 5.69 2.23 -9.46
CA LEU A 169 6.51 1.14 -10.03
C LEU A 169 6.36 -0.20 -9.28
N PRO A 170 6.41 -0.25 -7.93
CA PRO A 170 6.24 -1.52 -7.22
C PRO A 170 4.84 -2.11 -7.38
N PHE A 171 3.82 -1.27 -7.42
CA PHE A 171 2.46 -1.70 -7.70
C PHE A 171 2.35 -2.30 -9.12
N ARG A 172 2.91 -1.63 -10.13
CA ARG A 172 2.91 -2.11 -11.51
C ARG A 172 3.63 -3.44 -11.70
N LYS A 173 4.77 -3.63 -11.00
CA LYS A 173 5.47 -4.92 -10.99
C LYS A 173 4.56 -6.02 -10.41
N ARG A 174 3.89 -5.72 -9.31
CA ARG A 174 2.99 -6.66 -8.65
C ARG A 174 1.74 -6.97 -9.49
N GLU A 175 1.13 -5.96 -10.08
CA GLU A 175 -0.01 -6.10 -10.99
C GLU A 175 0.30 -7.07 -12.14
N ARG A 176 1.49 -6.94 -12.76
CA ARG A 176 1.94 -7.85 -13.83
C ARG A 176 2.14 -9.28 -13.34
N CYS A 177 2.79 -9.47 -12.19
CA CYS A 177 2.97 -10.79 -11.60
C CYS A 177 1.64 -11.49 -11.28
N MET A 178 0.63 -10.73 -10.86
CA MET A 178 -0.71 -11.23 -10.57
C MET A 178 -1.60 -11.37 -11.81
N GLN A 179 -1.10 -11.03 -13.00
CA GLN A 179 -1.86 -11.02 -14.27
C GLN A 179 -3.12 -10.14 -14.19
N GLY A 180 -3.01 -9.02 -13.45
CA GLY A 180 -4.09 -8.05 -13.27
C GLY A 180 -5.08 -8.39 -12.14
N PHE A 181 -6.20 -7.70 -12.16
CA PHE A 181 -7.25 -7.82 -11.15
C PHE A 181 -8.59 -8.14 -11.79
N ARG A 182 -9.41 -8.96 -11.12
CA ARG A 182 -10.73 -9.36 -11.61
C ARG A 182 -11.86 -8.41 -11.20
N SER A 183 -11.64 -7.58 -10.16
CA SER A 183 -12.66 -6.63 -9.70
C SER A 183 -12.04 -5.38 -9.05
N PRO A 184 -12.71 -4.21 -9.13
CA PRO A 184 -12.28 -2.98 -8.48
C PRO A 184 -12.11 -3.13 -6.96
N GLY A 185 -13.04 -3.82 -6.30
CA GLY A 185 -12.96 -4.09 -4.87
C GLY A 185 -11.80 -5.01 -4.50
N GLY A 186 -11.46 -5.98 -5.37
CA GLY A 186 -10.28 -6.83 -5.20
C GLY A 186 -8.99 -6.01 -5.25
N LEU A 187 -8.85 -5.14 -6.25
CA LEU A 187 -7.72 -4.23 -6.34
C LEU A 187 -7.64 -3.30 -5.11
N GLN A 188 -8.74 -2.66 -4.71
CA GLN A 188 -8.72 -1.74 -3.57
C GLN A 188 -8.28 -2.42 -2.27
N ARG A 189 -8.76 -3.64 -2.02
CA ARG A 189 -8.31 -4.44 -0.86
C ARG A 189 -6.84 -4.81 -0.96
N PHE A 190 -6.38 -5.21 -2.14
CA PHE A 190 -4.99 -5.59 -2.35
C PHE A 190 -4.03 -4.40 -2.13
N VAL A 191 -4.26 -3.25 -2.77
CA VAL A 191 -3.38 -2.09 -2.62
C VAL A 191 -3.34 -1.62 -1.18
N ALA A 192 -4.45 -1.69 -0.47
CA ALA A 192 -4.51 -1.37 0.95
C ALA A 192 -3.56 -2.25 1.78
N CYS A 193 -3.50 -3.56 1.52
CA CYS A 193 -2.61 -4.48 2.22
C CYS A 193 -1.16 -4.32 1.76
N HIS A 194 -0.94 -4.31 0.45
CA HIS A 194 0.38 -4.17 -0.16
C HIS A 194 1.10 -2.89 0.33
N THR A 195 0.40 -1.76 0.33
CA THR A 195 0.95 -0.49 0.78
C THR A 195 1.28 -0.49 2.26
N ALA A 196 0.42 -1.01 3.14
CA ALA A 196 0.69 -1.06 4.58
C ALA A 196 1.96 -1.86 4.88
N ILE A 197 2.12 -3.02 4.23
CA ILE A 197 3.30 -3.86 4.38
C ILE A 197 4.52 -3.19 3.74
N ARG A 198 4.38 -2.67 2.53
CA ARG A 198 5.47 -2.01 1.82
C ARG A 198 6.01 -0.81 2.60
N ASN A 199 5.17 0.05 3.10
CA ASN A 199 5.57 1.21 3.90
C ASN A 199 6.41 0.80 5.11
N ARG A 200 6.06 -0.31 5.78
CA ARG A 200 6.80 -0.78 6.95
C ARG A 200 8.18 -1.33 6.61
N PHE A 201 8.31 -2.01 5.46
CA PHE A 201 9.57 -2.64 5.03
C PHE A 201 10.40 -1.77 4.08
N SER A 202 9.91 -0.61 3.63
CA SER A 202 10.67 0.32 2.79
C SER A 202 11.66 1.11 3.64
N VAL A 203 12.93 1.01 3.29
CA VAL A 203 14.00 1.72 4.00
C VAL A 203 13.97 3.19 3.63
N PRO A 204 13.87 4.12 4.59
CA PRO A 204 13.96 5.55 4.33
C PRO A 204 15.31 5.93 3.67
N ALA A 205 15.29 6.99 2.86
CA ALA A 205 16.49 7.46 2.14
C ALA A 205 17.66 7.80 3.09
N SER A 206 17.35 8.23 4.31
CA SER A 206 18.32 8.54 5.37
C SER A 206 18.98 7.31 6.00
N ARG A 207 18.47 6.08 5.75
CA ARG A 207 18.98 4.85 6.35
C ARG A 207 19.47 3.86 5.28
N ARG A 208 20.39 4.30 4.40
CA ARG A 208 20.84 3.48 3.25
C ARG A 208 22.07 2.62 3.53
N SER A 209 22.77 2.77 4.65
CA SER A 209 23.89 1.87 4.98
C SER A 209 23.37 0.43 5.15
N ALA A 210 24.22 -0.56 4.90
CA ALA A 210 23.88 -1.98 5.03
C ALA A 210 23.33 -2.30 6.44
N ASN A 211 24.04 -1.82 7.46
CA ASN A 211 23.65 -2.03 8.87
C ASN A 211 22.29 -1.36 9.18
N ALA A 212 22.13 -0.09 8.82
CA ALA A 212 20.85 0.62 9.07
C ALA A 212 19.69 -0.04 8.32
N THR A 213 19.92 -0.55 7.12
CA THR A 213 18.94 -1.33 6.36
C THR A 213 18.56 -2.63 7.07
N ARG A 214 19.55 -3.34 7.63
CA ARG A 214 19.33 -4.57 8.39
C ARG A 214 18.52 -4.31 9.67
N TYR A 215 18.89 -3.32 10.46
CA TYR A 215 18.14 -2.92 11.66
C TYR A 215 16.70 -2.52 11.32
N HIS A 216 16.49 -1.71 10.30
CA HIS A 216 15.16 -1.32 9.85
C HIS A 216 14.30 -2.54 9.49
N ARG A 217 14.89 -3.56 8.84
CA ARG A 217 14.18 -4.81 8.52
C ARG A 217 13.82 -5.61 9.76
N ILE A 218 14.71 -5.67 10.76
CA ILE A 218 14.42 -6.33 12.05
C ILE A 218 13.23 -5.63 12.73
N GLU A 219 13.27 -4.31 12.86
CA GLU A 219 12.16 -3.51 13.41
C GLU A 219 10.84 -3.73 12.62
N ALA A 220 10.95 -3.87 11.30
CA ALA A 220 9.80 -4.13 10.45
C ALA A 220 9.21 -5.53 10.70
N PHE A 221 10.04 -6.55 10.93
CA PHE A 221 9.58 -7.90 11.30
C PHE A 221 8.94 -7.93 12.69
N ASP A 222 9.48 -7.23 13.66
CA ASP A 222 8.87 -7.13 15.00
C ASP A 222 7.50 -6.46 14.95
N ALA A 223 7.40 -5.39 14.15
CA ALA A 223 6.12 -4.73 13.90
C ALA A 223 5.13 -5.64 13.15
N TRP A 224 5.61 -6.47 12.22
CA TRP A 224 4.80 -7.47 11.52
C TRP A 224 4.26 -8.51 12.49
N LYS A 225 5.13 -9.13 13.31
CA LYS A 225 4.74 -10.10 14.34
C LYS A 225 3.69 -9.52 15.27
N GLY A 226 3.95 -8.35 15.84
CA GLY A 226 3.00 -7.69 16.73
C GLY A 226 1.69 -7.27 16.06
N ALA A 227 1.68 -6.98 14.73
CA ALA A 227 0.46 -6.70 13.98
C ALA A 227 -0.32 -7.97 13.61
N ALA A 228 0.37 -9.09 13.48
CA ALA A 228 -0.18 -10.41 13.22
C ALA A 228 -0.61 -11.15 14.51
N SER A 229 -0.29 -10.61 15.66
CA SER A 229 -0.57 -11.24 16.99
C SER A 229 0.13 -12.59 17.16
N ILE A 230 1.42 -12.66 16.78
CA ILE A 230 2.31 -13.83 16.92
C ILE A 230 3.59 -13.43 17.63
#